data_839e816d8d64ddce65f8701b5b7d3123
#
_entry.id   839e816d8d64ddce65f8701b5b7d3123
#
_cell.length_a   1.000
_cell.length_b   1.000
_cell.length_c   1.000
_cell.angle_alpha   90.00
_cell.angle_beta   90.00
_cell.angle_gamma   90.00
#
_symmetry.space_group_name_H-M   'P 1'
#
loop_
_entity.id
_entity.type
_entity.pdbx_description
1 polymer ?
#
loop_
_entity_poly.entity_id
_entity_poly.type
_entity_poly.pdbx_seq_one_letter_code
_entity_poly.pdbx_strand_id
1 'polypeptide(L)'
;AEKAGAWLWKKARSLLLPFYIWNLIYGILITVLLDQGIVSFGYRLSFYTYFIKPWLNNPGAGFNLAAWFVPALFLVMLIYIFLRKLKSFFTSFNEYLFLALLLAIGLLSVYSAAKGFRNSDGSRMLVRCGFLLPFYQIGYLYRSRWESKDRLGHFPYFLIIFTVQFVLFKCFGSVHYSAWNAKFPQGIPWLPFAASITGIFFWLRISRILTPALKSSRLIRYAGQNTWTVMMHHSISFFLMNCGLALLAVWGFLDGFDWTGFREEMWYTYIPGDEHFVFFYLLIGMVFPLTIKY
;
A
#
# COMPACT_ATOMS: atom_id res chain seq x y z
N ALA A 1 -7.15 9.02 29.14
CA ALA A 1 -6.77 8.01 28.13
C ALA A 1 -8.03 7.40 27.55
N GLU A 2 -8.19 7.47 26.21
CA GLU A 2 -9.32 6.86 25.50
C GLU A 2 -9.30 5.34 25.77
N LYS A 3 -10.44 4.75 26.14
CA LYS A 3 -10.51 3.29 26.34
C LYS A 3 -10.16 2.58 25.02
N ALA A 4 -9.33 1.56 25.07
CA ALA A 4 -8.85 0.84 23.88
C ALA A 4 -9.98 0.41 22.92
N GLY A 5 -11.14 0.02 23.47
CA GLY A 5 -12.33 -0.32 22.68
C GLY A 5 -12.91 0.86 21.91
N ALA A 6 -13.00 2.05 22.51
CA ALA A 6 -13.48 3.26 21.86
C ALA A 6 -12.53 3.69 20.72
N TRP A 7 -11.23 3.59 20.95
CA TRP A 7 -10.23 3.87 19.93
C TRP A 7 -10.33 2.88 18.77
N LEU A 8 -10.46 1.57 19.05
CA LEU A 8 -10.64 0.54 18.02
C LEU A 8 -11.90 0.77 17.19
N TRP A 9 -13.01 1.10 17.85
CA TRP A 9 -14.27 1.42 17.18
C TRP A 9 -14.12 2.61 16.23
N LYS A 10 -13.49 3.69 16.72
CA LYS A 10 -13.19 4.87 15.90
C LYS A 10 -12.34 4.50 14.66
N LYS A 11 -11.32 3.65 14.83
CA LYS A 11 -10.48 3.17 13.71
C LYS A 11 -11.24 2.24 12.77
N ALA A 12 -12.03 1.32 13.28
CA ALA A 12 -12.90 0.49 12.45
C ALA A 12 -13.85 1.33 11.61
N ARG A 13 -14.55 2.29 12.22
CA ARG A 13 -15.45 3.19 11.50
C ARG A 13 -14.73 4.06 10.47
N SER A 14 -13.54 4.57 10.77
CA SER A 14 -12.81 5.45 9.85
C SER A 14 -12.10 4.72 8.71
N LEU A 15 -11.77 3.44 8.85
CA LEU A 15 -11.05 2.65 7.86
C LEU A 15 -11.95 1.65 7.13
N LEU A 16 -12.69 0.83 7.91
CA LEU A 16 -13.45 -0.28 7.33
C LEU A 16 -14.78 0.18 6.73
N LEU A 17 -15.47 1.15 7.33
CA LEU A 17 -16.74 1.59 6.78
C LEU A 17 -16.60 2.19 5.37
N PRO A 18 -15.70 3.17 5.12
CA PRO A 18 -15.47 3.66 3.77
C PRO A 18 -14.94 2.57 2.82
N PHE A 19 -14.08 1.68 3.32
CA PHE A 19 -13.58 0.53 2.56
C PHE A 19 -14.73 -0.34 2.04
N TYR A 20 -15.68 -0.73 2.90
CA TYR A 20 -16.82 -1.55 2.50
C TYR A 20 -17.80 -0.80 1.60
N ILE A 21 -18.08 0.48 1.86
CA ILE A 21 -18.95 1.28 0.99
C ILE A 21 -18.39 1.30 -0.44
N TRP A 22 -17.12 1.61 -0.62
CA TRP A 22 -16.51 1.69 -1.94
C TRP A 22 -16.31 0.32 -2.59
N ASN A 23 -16.02 -0.73 -1.83
CA ASN A 23 -16.01 -2.09 -2.37
C ASN A 23 -17.39 -2.55 -2.86
N LEU A 24 -18.48 -2.09 -2.24
CA LEU A 24 -19.83 -2.35 -2.72
C LEU A 24 -20.08 -1.64 -4.05
N ILE A 25 -19.80 -0.33 -4.11
CA ILE A 25 -19.98 0.47 -5.34
C ILE A 25 -19.15 -0.12 -6.49
N TYR A 26 -17.87 -0.39 -6.27
CA TYR A 26 -17.02 -0.97 -7.30
C TYR A 26 -17.34 -2.43 -7.62
N GLY A 27 -17.84 -3.19 -6.64
CA GLY A 27 -18.31 -4.54 -6.85
C GLY A 27 -19.55 -4.60 -7.75
N ILE A 28 -20.49 -3.67 -7.58
CA ILE A 28 -21.65 -3.53 -8.47
C ILE A 28 -21.18 -3.13 -9.87
N LEU A 29 -20.33 -2.10 -9.97
CA LEU A 29 -19.82 -1.60 -11.25
C LEU A 29 -19.12 -2.71 -12.04
N ILE A 30 -18.16 -3.42 -11.43
CA ILE A 30 -17.43 -4.48 -12.13
C ILE A 30 -18.34 -5.64 -12.52
N THR A 31 -19.35 -5.96 -11.71
CA THR A 31 -20.33 -7.00 -12.04
C THR A 31 -21.11 -6.63 -13.31
N VAL A 32 -21.59 -5.39 -13.40
CA VAL A 32 -22.27 -4.89 -14.59
C VAL A 32 -21.35 -4.93 -15.82
N LEU A 33 -20.11 -4.47 -15.70
CA LEU A 33 -19.14 -4.49 -16.81
C LEU A 33 -18.82 -5.91 -17.30
N LEU A 34 -18.72 -6.88 -16.38
CA LEU A 34 -18.54 -8.30 -16.68
C LEU A 34 -19.75 -8.90 -17.38
N ASP A 35 -20.96 -8.57 -16.91
CA ASP A 35 -22.21 -9.10 -17.47
C ASP A 35 -22.50 -8.53 -18.88
N GLN A 36 -22.05 -7.31 -19.16
CA GLN A 36 -22.11 -6.68 -20.47
C GLN A 36 -20.95 -7.09 -21.41
N GLY A 37 -19.98 -7.88 -20.93
CA GLY A 37 -18.81 -8.30 -21.70
C GLY A 37 -17.85 -7.15 -22.08
N ILE A 38 -17.92 -6.02 -21.36
CA ILE A 38 -17.05 -4.87 -21.60
C ILE A 38 -15.63 -5.17 -21.11
N VAL A 39 -15.53 -5.87 -19.96
CA VAL A 39 -14.27 -6.34 -19.38
C VAL A 39 -14.34 -7.81 -19.02
N SER A 40 -13.19 -8.47 -18.91
CA SER A 40 -13.06 -9.86 -18.44
C SER A 40 -12.24 -10.00 -17.15
N PHE A 41 -11.71 -8.91 -16.61
CA PHE A 41 -10.99 -8.90 -15.35
C PHE A 41 -11.92 -8.63 -14.15
N GLY A 42 -11.42 -8.93 -12.94
CA GLY A 42 -12.15 -8.70 -11.70
C GLY A 42 -13.01 -9.88 -11.27
N TYR A 43 -13.91 -9.65 -10.33
CA TYR A 43 -14.78 -10.68 -9.76
C TYR A 43 -16.18 -10.13 -9.56
N ARG A 44 -17.19 -10.93 -9.90
CA ARG A 44 -18.58 -10.59 -9.59
C ARG A 44 -18.78 -10.41 -8.09
N LEU A 45 -19.61 -9.45 -7.75
CA LEU A 45 -20.00 -9.20 -6.37
C LEU A 45 -20.74 -10.42 -5.80
N SER A 46 -20.26 -10.94 -4.69
CA SER A 46 -20.86 -12.05 -3.94
C SER A 46 -20.57 -11.86 -2.45
N PHE A 47 -21.26 -12.60 -1.59
CA PHE A 47 -20.98 -12.60 -0.15
C PHE A 47 -19.49 -12.89 0.13
N TYR A 48 -18.92 -13.87 -0.55
CA TYR A 48 -17.52 -14.24 -0.41
C TYR A 48 -16.58 -13.12 -0.85
N THR A 49 -16.75 -12.56 -2.05
CA THR A 49 -15.87 -11.50 -2.59
C THR A 49 -15.98 -10.20 -1.81
N TYR A 50 -17.11 -9.95 -1.16
CA TYR A 50 -17.37 -8.74 -0.40
C TYR A 50 -16.91 -8.82 1.06
N PHE A 51 -17.28 -9.90 1.78
CA PHE A 51 -17.02 -10.01 3.22
C PHE A 51 -15.82 -10.84 3.60
N ILE A 52 -15.50 -11.92 2.87
CA ILE A 52 -14.50 -12.91 3.27
C ILE A 52 -13.16 -12.65 2.58
N LYS A 53 -13.17 -12.54 1.26
CA LYS A 53 -11.98 -12.43 0.43
C LYS A 53 -11.06 -11.26 0.82
N PRO A 54 -11.55 -10.06 1.21
CA PRO A 54 -10.70 -8.95 1.64
C PRO A 54 -9.81 -9.27 2.84
N TRP A 55 -10.25 -10.14 3.74
CA TRP A 55 -9.50 -10.52 4.94
C TRP A 55 -8.51 -11.67 4.71
N LEU A 56 -8.67 -12.39 3.62
CA LEU A 56 -7.83 -13.54 3.32
C LEU A 56 -6.73 -13.20 2.32
N ASN A 57 -7.07 -12.55 1.23
CA ASN A 57 -6.14 -12.43 0.10
C ASN A 57 -6.20 -11.10 -0.65
N ASN A 58 -7.38 -10.66 -1.07
CA ASN A 58 -7.50 -9.61 -2.07
C ASN A 58 -8.70 -8.68 -1.80
N PRO A 59 -8.59 -7.38 -2.03
CA PRO A 59 -9.67 -6.43 -1.78
C PRO A 59 -10.81 -6.60 -2.81
N GLY A 60 -11.77 -7.43 -2.50
CA GLY A 60 -13.04 -7.41 -3.20
C GLY A 60 -13.00 -7.66 -4.71
N ALA A 61 -13.85 -6.96 -5.45
CA ALA A 61 -14.25 -7.31 -6.80
C ALA A 61 -13.37 -6.70 -7.93
N GLY A 62 -12.66 -5.63 -7.69
CA GLY A 62 -11.88 -4.91 -8.71
C GLY A 62 -11.81 -3.42 -8.40
N PHE A 63 -11.27 -2.59 -9.27
CA PHE A 63 -11.12 -1.12 -9.19
C PHE A 63 -10.59 -0.52 -7.86
N ASN A 64 -10.34 -1.34 -6.86
CA ASN A 64 -9.88 -0.96 -5.53
C ASN A 64 -8.76 -1.88 -5.04
N LEU A 65 -7.83 -2.19 -5.92
CA LEU A 65 -6.78 -3.17 -5.61
C LEU A 65 -5.84 -2.70 -4.50
N ALA A 66 -5.50 -1.42 -4.45
CA ALA A 66 -4.65 -0.88 -3.39
C ALA A 66 -5.29 -0.98 -2.00
N ALA A 67 -6.61 -1.12 -1.93
CA ALA A 67 -7.31 -1.27 -0.66
C ALA A 67 -7.05 -2.59 0.10
N TRP A 68 -6.30 -3.55 -0.50
CA TRP A 68 -5.78 -4.71 0.23
C TRP A 68 -5.05 -4.31 1.53
N PHE A 69 -4.46 -3.13 1.50
CA PHE A 69 -3.72 -2.59 2.63
C PHE A 69 -4.64 -2.26 3.82
N VAL A 70 -5.90 -1.92 3.59
CA VAL A 70 -6.83 -1.51 4.67
C VAL A 70 -7.14 -2.63 5.65
N PRO A 71 -7.59 -3.84 5.23
CA PRO A 71 -7.75 -4.97 6.13
C PRO A 71 -6.44 -5.41 6.78
N ALA A 72 -5.34 -5.43 6.01
CA ALA A 72 -4.02 -5.78 6.54
C ALA A 72 -3.57 -4.80 7.63
N LEU A 73 -3.69 -3.49 7.41
CA LEU A 73 -3.36 -2.46 8.40
C LEU A 73 -4.23 -2.59 9.65
N PHE A 74 -5.53 -2.84 9.48
CA PHE A 74 -6.43 -3.02 10.62
C PHE A 74 -6.04 -4.23 11.47
N LEU A 75 -5.72 -5.37 10.83
CA LEU A 75 -5.21 -6.57 11.54
C LEU A 75 -3.87 -6.30 12.22
N VAL A 76 -2.94 -5.64 11.55
CA VAL A 76 -1.65 -5.25 12.15
C VAL A 76 -1.86 -4.39 13.39
N MET A 77 -2.78 -3.42 13.35
CA MET A 77 -3.12 -2.59 14.53
C MET A 77 -3.67 -3.44 15.68
N LEU A 78 -4.59 -4.38 15.39
CA LEU A 78 -5.13 -5.28 16.42
C LEU A 78 -4.05 -6.14 17.05
N ILE A 79 -3.22 -6.80 16.22
CA ILE A 79 -2.11 -7.65 16.68
C ILE A 79 -1.11 -6.81 17.48
N TYR A 80 -0.76 -5.62 17.01
CA TYR A 80 0.17 -4.73 17.68
C TYR A 80 -0.33 -4.29 19.05
N ILE A 81 -1.61 -3.88 19.17
CA ILE A 81 -2.21 -3.51 20.46
C ILE A 81 -2.22 -4.70 21.42
N PHE A 82 -2.58 -5.88 20.94
CA PHE A 82 -2.56 -7.10 21.73
C PHE A 82 -1.15 -7.42 22.25
N LEU A 83 -0.14 -7.39 21.38
CA LEU A 83 1.26 -7.63 21.74
C LEU A 83 1.80 -6.56 22.71
N ARG A 84 1.40 -5.29 22.53
CA ARG A 84 1.76 -4.23 23.48
C ARG A 84 1.10 -4.44 24.85
N LYS A 85 -0.13 -4.93 24.89
CA LYS A 85 -0.77 -5.28 26.14
C LYS A 85 -0.07 -6.44 26.82
N LEU A 86 0.31 -7.48 26.07
CA LEU A 86 1.13 -8.58 26.60
C LEU A 86 2.47 -8.05 27.14
N LYS A 87 3.17 -7.21 26.38
CA LYS A 87 4.41 -6.56 26.82
C LYS A 87 4.24 -5.83 28.16
N SER A 88 3.09 -5.21 28.42
CA SER A 88 2.89 -4.45 29.66
C SER A 88 2.89 -5.30 30.93
N PHE A 89 2.75 -6.61 30.84
CA PHE A 89 2.93 -7.53 31.97
C PHE A 89 4.39 -7.83 32.33
N PHE A 90 5.32 -7.44 31.45
CA PHE A 90 6.78 -7.70 31.62
C PHE A 90 7.51 -6.37 31.79
N THR A 91 7.75 -5.94 33.02
CA THR A 91 8.36 -4.64 33.35
C THR A 91 9.76 -4.43 32.80
N SER A 92 10.56 -5.50 32.64
CA SER A 92 11.93 -5.48 32.10
C SER A 92 11.98 -5.46 30.56
N PHE A 93 10.85 -5.60 29.87
CA PHE A 93 10.83 -5.69 28.41
C PHE A 93 10.79 -4.29 27.78
N ASN A 94 11.99 -3.80 27.41
CA ASN A 94 12.11 -2.46 26.83
C ASN A 94 11.61 -2.38 25.36
N GLU A 95 11.51 -1.16 24.82
CA GLU A 95 10.99 -0.91 23.47
C GLU A 95 11.89 -1.47 22.36
N TYR A 96 13.19 -1.60 22.58
CA TYR A 96 14.13 -2.15 21.59
C TYR A 96 14.07 -3.68 21.56
N LEU A 97 13.91 -4.33 22.73
CA LEU A 97 13.63 -5.76 22.77
C LEU A 97 12.29 -6.09 22.11
N PHE A 98 11.29 -5.24 22.29
CA PHE A 98 10.02 -5.38 21.61
C PHE A 98 10.17 -5.24 20.09
N LEU A 99 10.96 -4.27 19.61
CA LEU A 99 11.28 -4.16 18.18
C LEU A 99 12.01 -5.41 17.68
N ALA A 100 12.99 -5.94 18.43
CA ALA A 100 13.72 -7.14 18.05
C ALA A 100 12.78 -8.37 17.91
N LEU A 101 11.84 -8.54 18.85
CA LEU A 101 10.81 -9.58 18.75
C LEU A 101 9.94 -9.42 17.49
N LEU A 102 9.46 -8.21 17.20
CA LEU A 102 8.64 -7.96 16.02
C LEU A 102 9.45 -8.15 14.73
N LEU A 103 10.73 -7.78 14.71
CA LEU A 103 11.63 -8.07 13.58
C LEU A 103 11.83 -9.57 13.40
N ALA A 104 11.99 -10.35 14.49
CA ALA A 104 12.07 -11.81 14.39
C ALA A 104 10.79 -12.41 13.79
N ILE A 105 9.60 -11.95 14.21
CA ILE A 105 8.31 -12.34 13.61
C ILE A 105 8.28 -11.97 12.12
N GLY A 106 8.71 -10.77 11.77
CA GLY A 106 8.76 -10.31 10.39
C GLY A 106 9.72 -11.14 9.53
N LEU A 107 10.93 -11.41 10.02
CA LEU A 107 11.91 -12.26 9.33
C LEU A 107 11.38 -13.68 9.11
N LEU A 108 10.75 -14.26 10.13
CA LEU A 108 10.11 -15.59 10.02
C LEU A 108 8.99 -15.57 8.99
N SER A 109 8.18 -14.51 8.95
CA SER A 109 7.10 -14.35 7.97
C SER A 109 7.63 -14.27 6.54
N VAL A 110 8.69 -13.50 6.30
CA VAL A 110 9.36 -13.41 4.99
C VAL A 110 9.99 -14.74 4.60
N TYR A 111 10.68 -15.40 5.53
CA TYR A 111 11.28 -16.71 5.30
C TYR A 111 10.23 -17.77 4.94
N SER A 112 9.15 -17.86 5.72
CA SER A 112 8.07 -18.82 5.46
C SER A 112 7.35 -18.57 4.13
N ALA A 113 7.16 -17.29 3.75
CA ALA A 113 6.62 -16.93 2.45
C ALA A 113 7.50 -17.39 1.29
N ALA A 114 8.82 -17.23 1.41
CA ALA A 114 9.79 -17.70 0.42
C ALA A 114 9.79 -19.24 0.28
N LYS A 115 9.40 -19.97 1.35
CA LYS A 115 9.23 -21.43 1.36
C LYS A 115 7.84 -21.90 0.89
N GLY A 116 6.98 -21.00 0.40
CA GLY A 116 5.67 -21.36 -0.16
C GLY A 116 4.48 -21.19 0.79
N PHE A 117 4.69 -20.83 2.06
CA PHE A 117 3.58 -20.61 3.02
C PHE A 117 2.56 -19.56 2.55
N ARG A 118 2.92 -18.67 1.63
CA ARG A 118 2.05 -17.64 1.01
C ARG A 118 1.02 -18.18 0.02
N ASN A 119 1.04 -19.47 -0.32
CA ASN A 119 0.24 -20.03 -1.42
C ASN A 119 -1.25 -20.18 -1.08
N SER A 120 -1.62 -20.20 0.20
CA SER A 120 -3.02 -20.13 0.61
C SER A 120 -3.46 -18.71 0.95
N ASP A 121 -4.74 -18.42 0.80
CA ASP A 121 -5.28 -17.07 1.00
C ASP A 121 -5.07 -16.56 2.44
N GLY A 122 -5.40 -17.35 3.46
CA GLY A 122 -5.23 -16.94 4.86
C GLY A 122 -3.77 -16.79 5.26
N SER A 123 -2.87 -17.68 4.79
CA SER A 123 -1.45 -17.60 5.09
C SER A 123 -0.80 -16.36 4.48
N ARG A 124 -1.25 -15.92 3.30
CA ARG A 124 -0.80 -14.68 2.68
C ARG A 124 -1.08 -13.45 3.53
N MET A 125 -2.28 -13.37 4.15
CA MET A 125 -2.61 -12.29 5.07
C MET A 125 -1.75 -12.32 6.33
N LEU A 126 -1.48 -13.51 6.90
CA LEU A 126 -0.57 -13.65 8.04
C LEU A 126 0.84 -13.18 7.73
N VAL A 127 1.38 -13.54 6.56
CA VAL A 127 2.69 -13.06 6.09
C VAL A 127 2.71 -11.53 5.96
N ARG A 128 1.67 -10.93 5.38
CA ARG A 128 1.55 -9.46 5.28
C ARG A 128 1.58 -8.82 6.66
N CYS A 129 0.77 -9.32 7.60
CA CYS A 129 0.74 -8.81 8.96
C CYS A 129 2.11 -8.94 9.64
N GLY A 130 2.75 -10.10 9.56
CA GLY A 130 4.08 -10.32 10.14
C GLY A 130 5.14 -9.39 9.55
N PHE A 131 5.14 -9.19 8.22
CA PHE A 131 6.05 -8.26 7.55
C PHE A 131 5.81 -6.81 7.97
N LEU A 132 4.56 -6.38 8.16
CA LEU A 132 4.22 -4.98 8.48
C LEU A 132 4.41 -4.62 9.95
N LEU A 133 4.33 -5.58 10.88
CA LEU A 133 4.43 -5.34 12.33
C LEU A 133 5.69 -4.57 12.77
N PRO A 134 6.93 -4.91 12.30
CA PRO A 134 8.14 -4.18 12.68
C PRO A 134 8.08 -2.70 12.30
N PHE A 135 7.52 -2.37 11.14
CA PHE A 135 7.41 -0.99 10.68
C PHE A 135 6.50 -0.16 11.57
N TYR A 136 5.47 -0.78 12.16
CA TYR A 136 4.58 -0.10 13.11
C TYR A 136 5.36 0.31 14.38
N GLN A 137 6.21 -0.57 14.91
CA GLN A 137 7.07 -0.28 16.05
C GLN A 137 8.19 0.72 15.70
N ILE A 138 8.79 0.62 14.50
CA ILE A 138 9.78 1.59 14.01
C ILE A 138 9.17 2.98 13.95
N GLY A 139 7.93 3.12 13.41
CA GLY A 139 7.21 4.39 13.38
C GLY A 139 6.95 4.94 14.77
N TYR A 140 6.56 4.11 15.73
CA TYR A 140 6.40 4.50 17.13
C TYR A 140 7.73 5.00 17.75
N LEU A 141 8.83 4.27 17.57
CA LEU A 141 10.15 4.65 18.08
C LEU A 141 10.67 5.92 17.42
N TYR A 142 10.49 6.03 16.09
CA TYR A 142 10.85 7.23 15.35
C TYR A 142 10.18 8.46 15.96
N ARG A 143 8.85 8.45 16.07
CA ARG A 143 8.09 9.59 16.60
C ARG A 143 8.39 9.90 18.06
N SER A 144 8.56 8.86 18.89
CA SER A 144 8.72 9.03 20.34
C SER A 144 10.15 9.32 20.82
N ARG A 145 11.17 8.90 20.03
CA ARG A 145 12.56 8.91 20.48
C ARG A 145 13.57 9.41 19.47
N TRP A 146 13.43 9.07 18.18
CA TRP A 146 14.49 9.30 17.20
C TRP A 146 14.34 10.65 16.49
N GLU A 147 13.13 11.08 16.20
CA GLU A 147 12.85 12.33 15.48
C GLU A 147 13.49 13.55 16.15
N SER A 148 13.39 13.64 17.48
CA SER A 148 13.98 14.73 18.27
C SER A 148 15.51 14.68 18.35
N LYS A 149 16.09 13.51 18.16
CA LYS A 149 17.55 13.26 18.20
C LYS A 149 18.22 13.35 16.84
N ASP A 150 17.43 13.42 15.78
CA ASP A 150 17.94 13.50 14.41
C ASP A 150 18.51 14.90 14.12
N ARG A 151 19.79 15.07 14.46
CA ARG A 151 20.57 16.29 14.26
C ARG A 151 21.55 16.20 13.09
N LEU A 152 21.52 15.08 12.33
CA LEU A 152 22.44 14.89 11.20
C LEU A 152 22.15 15.95 10.11
N GLY A 153 23.22 16.53 9.54
CA GLY A 153 23.12 17.37 8.37
C GLY A 153 22.56 16.60 7.16
N HIS A 154 21.98 17.31 6.20
CA HIS A 154 21.33 16.65 5.04
C HIS A 154 22.33 15.84 4.21
N PHE A 155 23.54 16.41 3.94
CA PHE A 155 24.54 15.74 3.13
C PHE A 155 25.00 14.39 3.72
N PRO A 156 25.53 14.32 4.96
CA PRO A 156 25.95 13.04 5.54
C PRO A 156 24.77 12.05 5.70
N TYR A 157 23.55 12.54 5.91
CA TYR A 157 22.38 11.69 5.98
C TYR A 157 22.11 10.98 4.66
N PHE A 158 22.06 11.73 3.55
CA PHE A 158 21.87 11.12 2.23
C PHE A 158 23.05 10.26 1.81
N LEU A 159 24.28 10.66 2.15
CA LEU A 159 25.46 9.85 1.88
C LEU A 159 25.33 8.46 2.52
N ILE A 160 24.90 8.37 3.78
CA ILE A 160 24.67 7.10 4.47
C ILE A 160 23.60 6.28 3.74
N ILE A 161 22.43 6.90 3.44
CA ILE A 161 21.33 6.21 2.75
C ILE A 161 21.77 5.66 1.40
N PHE A 162 22.43 6.50 0.58
CA PHE A 162 22.90 6.07 -0.75
C PHE A 162 24.00 5.04 -0.68
N THR A 163 24.91 5.14 0.30
CA THR A 163 25.95 4.12 0.51
C THR A 163 25.31 2.77 0.86
N VAL A 164 24.34 2.75 1.78
CA VAL A 164 23.64 1.51 2.13
C VAL A 164 22.89 0.94 0.92
N GLN A 165 22.15 1.76 0.17
CA GLN A 165 21.45 1.31 -1.03
C GLN A 165 22.40 0.81 -2.12
N PHE A 166 23.54 1.50 -2.31
CA PHE A 166 24.57 1.07 -3.26
C PHE A 166 25.17 -0.27 -2.88
N VAL A 167 25.49 -0.48 -1.60
CA VAL A 167 26.01 -1.76 -1.10
C VAL A 167 24.96 -2.86 -1.29
N LEU A 168 23.69 -2.62 -0.93
CA LEU A 168 22.61 -3.58 -1.15
C LEU A 168 22.48 -3.94 -2.64
N PHE A 169 22.52 -2.95 -3.52
CA PHE A 169 22.44 -3.17 -4.96
C PHE A 169 23.65 -3.95 -5.50
N LYS A 170 24.87 -3.62 -5.07
CA LYS A 170 26.08 -4.32 -5.51
C LYS A 170 26.15 -5.75 -5.00
N CYS A 171 25.71 -6.01 -3.77
CA CYS A 171 25.76 -7.36 -3.20
C CYS A 171 24.61 -8.27 -3.66
N PHE A 172 23.43 -7.72 -3.93
CA PHE A 172 22.20 -8.50 -4.16
C PHE A 172 21.48 -8.16 -5.47
N GLY A 173 21.98 -7.19 -6.25
CA GLY A 173 21.30 -6.71 -7.44
C GLY A 173 20.02 -5.93 -7.13
N SER A 174 19.09 -5.90 -8.08
CA SER A 174 17.79 -5.27 -7.87
C SER A 174 16.92 -6.10 -6.93
N VAL A 175 16.44 -5.46 -5.85
CA VAL A 175 15.62 -6.12 -4.82
C VAL A 175 14.15 -6.08 -5.25
N HIS A 176 13.65 -7.18 -5.77
CA HIS A 176 12.25 -7.32 -6.15
C HIS A 176 11.45 -8.03 -5.07
N TYR A 177 10.52 -7.34 -4.43
CA TYR A 177 9.56 -7.94 -3.50
C TYR A 177 8.21 -7.21 -3.57
N SER A 178 7.17 -7.92 -3.15
CA SER A 178 5.82 -7.38 -3.13
C SER A 178 5.12 -7.78 -1.83
N ALA A 179 4.84 -6.81 -0.99
CA ALA A 179 4.03 -7.03 0.22
C ALA A 179 2.60 -7.46 -0.14
N TRP A 180 2.04 -6.96 -1.25
CA TRP A 180 0.73 -7.39 -1.73
C TRP A 180 0.67 -8.90 -1.98
N ASN A 181 1.58 -9.42 -2.83
CA ASN A 181 1.59 -10.83 -3.19
C ASN A 181 2.33 -11.70 -2.15
N ALA A 182 2.81 -11.08 -1.07
CA ALA A 182 3.71 -11.71 -0.09
C ALA A 182 4.89 -12.42 -0.80
N LYS A 183 5.38 -11.85 -1.92
CA LYS A 183 6.50 -12.39 -2.71
C LYS A 183 7.78 -11.73 -2.24
N PHE A 184 8.69 -12.52 -1.72
CA PHE A 184 9.97 -12.05 -1.15
C PHE A 184 11.14 -12.84 -1.74
N PRO A 185 12.37 -12.27 -1.74
CA PRO A 185 13.57 -12.96 -2.19
C PRO A 185 13.84 -14.20 -1.35
N GLN A 186 14.30 -15.27 -2.01
CA GLN A 186 14.69 -16.51 -1.34
C GLN A 186 16.05 -16.35 -0.64
N GLY A 187 16.21 -16.99 0.52
CA GLY A 187 17.49 -17.07 1.22
C GLY A 187 17.91 -15.82 2.01
N ILE A 188 17.29 -14.66 1.78
CA ILE A 188 17.72 -13.38 2.37
C ILE A 188 16.53 -12.64 2.99
N PRO A 189 15.95 -13.13 4.11
CA PRO A 189 14.71 -12.59 4.67
C PRO A 189 14.84 -11.18 5.24
N TRP A 190 16.02 -10.70 5.57
CA TRP A 190 16.26 -9.36 6.08
C TRP A 190 16.32 -8.27 4.98
N LEU A 191 16.59 -8.67 3.72
CA LEU A 191 16.82 -7.73 2.62
C LEU A 191 15.62 -6.82 2.33
N PRO A 192 14.36 -7.29 2.30
CA PRO A 192 13.19 -6.42 2.15
C PRO A 192 13.05 -5.38 3.27
N PHE A 193 13.46 -5.73 4.50
CA PHE A 193 13.44 -4.78 5.62
C PHE A 193 14.50 -3.70 5.45
N ALA A 194 15.73 -4.06 5.11
CA ALA A 194 16.79 -3.10 4.88
C ALA A 194 16.45 -2.11 3.76
N ALA A 195 15.95 -2.62 2.62
CA ALA A 195 15.53 -1.80 1.50
C ALA A 195 14.34 -0.89 1.86
N SER A 196 13.32 -1.41 2.56
CA SER A 196 12.18 -0.61 3.01
C SER A 196 12.58 0.47 4.01
N ILE A 197 13.38 0.14 5.02
CA ILE A 197 13.78 1.07 6.09
C ILE A 197 14.58 2.22 5.49
N THR A 198 15.55 1.94 4.62
CA THR A 198 16.34 3.00 3.98
C THR A 198 15.49 3.89 3.08
N GLY A 199 14.53 3.31 2.33
CA GLY A 199 13.56 4.08 1.54
C GLY A 199 12.66 4.96 2.41
N ILE A 200 12.16 4.45 3.54
CA ILE A 200 11.33 5.22 4.49
C ILE A 200 12.14 6.41 5.03
N PHE A 201 13.37 6.19 5.49
CA PHE A 201 14.21 7.25 6.02
C PHE A 201 14.58 8.28 4.95
N PHE A 202 14.83 7.85 3.70
CA PHE A 202 15.03 8.76 2.58
C PHE A 202 13.84 9.72 2.41
N TRP A 203 12.61 9.19 2.31
CA TRP A 203 11.42 10.01 2.10
C TRP A 203 11.05 10.87 3.31
N LEU A 204 11.30 10.41 4.53
CA LEU A 204 11.13 11.22 5.73
C LEU A 204 12.05 12.45 5.70
N ARG A 205 13.32 12.29 5.26
CA ARG A 205 14.24 13.43 5.13
C ARG A 205 13.84 14.38 4.02
N ILE A 206 13.44 13.88 2.85
CA ILE A 206 12.90 14.69 1.75
C ILE A 206 11.69 15.49 2.22
N SER A 207 10.74 14.84 2.90
CA SER A 207 9.55 15.51 3.44
C SER A 207 9.93 16.63 4.41
N ARG A 208 10.92 16.40 5.28
CA ARG A 208 11.41 17.42 6.23
C ARG A 208 12.03 18.64 5.51
N ILE A 209 12.78 18.42 4.42
CA ILE A 209 13.38 19.49 3.59
C ILE A 209 12.31 20.28 2.87
N LEU A 210 11.32 19.60 2.29
CA LEU A 210 10.29 20.25 1.48
C LEU A 210 9.19 20.94 2.30
N THR A 211 8.95 20.49 3.55
CA THR A 211 7.87 21.01 4.40
C THR A 211 7.91 22.55 4.54
N PRO A 212 9.04 23.24 4.80
CA PRO A 212 9.06 24.69 4.93
C PRO A 212 8.56 25.41 3.68
N ALA A 213 8.93 24.94 2.48
CA ALA A 213 8.52 25.52 1.21
C ALA A 213 7.06 25.20 0.84
N LEU A 214 6.59 23.99 1.19
CA LEU A 214 5.30 23.49 0.72
C LEU A 214 4.15 23.66 1.72
N LYS A 215 4.45 23.97 3.00
CA LYS A 215 3.45 24.10 4.08
C LYS A 215 2.36 25.14 3.80
N SER A 216 2.64 26.17 3.01
CA SER A 216 1.70 27.22 2.62
C SER A 216 0.79 26.80 1.45
N SER A 217 1.17 25.80 0.67
CA SER A 217 0.39 25.34 -0.48
C SER A 217 -0.91 24.65 -0.03
N ARG A 218 -2.05 25.25 -0.38
CA ARG A 218 -3.38 24.67 -0.10
C ARG A 218 -3.57 23.35 -0.84
N LEU A 219 -3.10 23.24 -2.07
CA LEU A 219 -3.21 22.04 -2.90
C LEU A 219 -2.46 20.84 -2.29
N ILE A 220 -1.19 21.04 -1.90
CA ILE A 220 -0.37 19.97 -1.32
C ILE A 220 -0.93 19.54 0.02
N ARG A 221 -1.40 20.48 0.83
CA ARG A 221 -2.06 20.15 2.10
C ARG A 221 -3.33 19.34 1.88
N TYR A 222 -4.16 19.76 0.92
CA TYR A 222 -5.39 19.05 0.55
C TYR A 222 -5.09 17.63 0.06
N ALA A 223 -4.14 17.45 -0.86
CA ALA A 223 -3.70 16.14 -1.33
C ALA A 223 -3.17 15.27 -0.19
N GLY A 224 -2.31 15.82 0.69
CA GLY A 224 -1.79 15.11 1.85
C GLY A 224 -2.84 14.67 2.86
N GLN A 225 -3.89 15.47 3.06
CA GLN A 225 -5.02 15.12 3.94
C GLN A 225 -5.94 14.07 3.32
N ASN A 226 -5.94 13.92 1.98
CA ASN A 226 -6.81 13.01 1.22
C ASN A 226 -6.05 11.84 0.56
N THR A 227 -4.87 11.47 1.07
CA THR A 227 -4.09 10.34 0.54
C THR A 227 -4.85 9.03 0.56
N TRP A 228 -5.71 8.81 1.56
CA TRP A 228 -6.58 7.65 1.61
C TRP A 228 -7.56 7.61 0.42
N THR A 229 -8.16 8.74 0.06
CA THR A 229 -9.04 8.89 -1.09
C THR A 229 -8.29 8.59 -2.40
N VAL A 230 -7.08 9.14 -2.55
CA VAL A 230 -6.22 8.82 -3.71
C VAL A 230 -5.94 7.32 -3.79
N MET A 231 -5.56 6.70 -2.68
CA MET A 231 -5.30 5.26 -2.62
C MET A 231 -6.53 4.43 -3.02
N MET A 232 -7.73 4.83 -2.61
CA MET A 232 -8.96 4.08 -2.87
C MET A 232 -9.45 4.19 -4.32
N HIS A 233 -9.16 5.30 -5.00
CA HIS A 233 -9.81 5.63 -6.27
C HIS A 233 -8.87 5.73 -7.48
N HIS A 234 -7.54 5.61 -7.30
CA HIS A 234 -6.63 5.74 -8.45
C HIS A 234 -6.84 4.65 -9.51
N SER A 235 -7.22 3.43 -9.13
CA SER A 235 -7.45 2.34 -10.09
C SER A 235 -8.67 2.61 -10.98
N ILE A 236 -9.77 3.12 -10.41
CA ILE A 236 -10.93 3.54 -11.23
C ILE A 236 -10.58 4.75 -12.11
N SER A 237 -9.70 5.64 -11.65
CA SER A 237 -9.21 6.77 -12.45
C SER A 237 -8.49 6.31 -13.71
N PHE A 238 -7.65 5.27 -13.59
CA PHE A 238 -6.97 4.66 -14.72
C PHE A 238 -7.95 4.03 -15.71
N PHE A 239 -8.95 3.32 -15.20
CA PHE A 239 -10.00 2.75 -16.05
C PHE A 239 -10.81 3.83 -16.78
N LEU A 240 -11.14 4.94 -16.13
CA LEU A 240 -11.81 6.07 -16.77
C LEU A 240 -10.95 6.69 -17.88
N MET A 241 -9.63 6.80 -17.65
CA MET A 241 -8.70 7.24 -18.71
C MET A 241 -8.71 6.27 -19.90
N ASN A 242 -8.67 4.97 -19.63
CA ASN A 242 -8.76 3.94 -20.67
C ASN A 242 -10.08 4.02 -21.45
N CYS A 243 -11.20 4.27 -20.77
CA CYS A 243 -12.49 4.49 -21.45
C CYS A 243 -12.44 5.73 -22.35
N GLY A 244 -11.83 6.82 -21.90
CA GLY A 244 -11.64 8.01 -22.73
C GLY A 244 -10.80 7.73 -23.99
N LEU A 245 -9.69 7.00 -23.84
CA LEU A 245 -8.84 6.59 -24.97
C LEU A 245 -9.56 5.62 -25.91
N ALA A 246 -10.34 4.68 -25.38
CA ALA A 246 -11.18 3.79 -26.18
C ALA A 246 -12.22 4.56 -27.02
N LEU A 247 -12.86 5.59 -26.45
CA LEU A 247 -13.77 6.45 -27.20
C LEU A 247 -13.06 7.21 -28.32
N LEU A 248 -11.86 7.74 -28.07
CA LEU A 248 -11.07 8.39 -29.12
C LEU A 248 -10.68 7.41 -30.23
N ALA A 249 -10.39 6.16 -29.89
CA ALA A 249 -10.11 5.11 -30.87
C ALA A 249 -11.36 4.77 -31.72
N VAL A 250 -12.54 4.64 -31.09
CA VAL A 250 -13.79 4.42 -31.81
C VAL A 250 -14.11 5.56 -32.77
N TRP A 251 -13.78 6.81 -32.42
CA TRP A 251 -14.01 7.98 -33.28
C TRP A 251 -12.91 8.18 -34.35
N GLY A 252 -11.91 7.29 -34.40
CA GLY A 252 -10.81 7.36 -35.37
C GLY A 252 -9.74 8.43 -35.05
N PHE A 253 -9.73 8.97 -33.84
CA PHE A 253 -8.67 9.89 -33.40
C PHE A 253 -7.44 9.19 -32.81
N LEU A 254 -7.52 7.89 -32.58
CA LEU A 254 -6.44 7.11 -31.99
C LEU A 254 -6.32 5.75 -32.70
N ASP A 255 -5.26 5.56 -33.46
CA ASP A 255 -4.98 4.30 -34.15
C ASP A 255 -4.25 3.32 -33.21
N GLY A 256 -4.45 2.02 -33.44
CA GLY A 256 -3.70 0.96 -32.76
C GLY A 256 -4.03 0.78 -31.27
N PHE A 257 -5.25 1.16 -30.81
CA PHE A 257 -5.67 0.94 -29.44
C PHE A 257 -5.74 -0.55 -29.10
N ASP A 258 -5.09 -0.95 -27.98
CA ASP A 258 -5.08 -2.33 -27.52
C ASP A 258 -6.38 -2.69 -26.79
N TRP A 259 -7.35 -3.17 -27.57
CA TRP A 259 -8.65 -3.62 -27.07
C TRP A 259 -8.55 -4.87 -26.19
N THR A 260 -7.55 -5.72 -26.41
CA THR A 260 -7.33 -6.92 -25.61
C THR A 260 -6.86 -6.54 -24.22
N GLY A 261 -5.82 -5.72 -24.11
CA GLY A 261 -5.32 -5.20 -22.84
C GLY A 261 -6.39 -4.42 -22.07
N PHE A 262 -7.18 -3.59 -22.76
CA PHE A 262 -8.32 -2.87 -22.16
C PHE A 262 -9.36 -3.81 -21.51
N ARG A 263 -9.65 -4.94 -22.15
CA ARG A 263 -10.65 -5.90 -21.66
C ARG A 263 -10.14 -6.86 -20.60
N GLU A 264 -8.91 -7.29 -20.72
CA GLU A 264 -8.38 -8.42 -19.94
C GLU A 264 -7.58 -8.00 -18.73
N GLU A 265 -6.97 -6.80 -18.75
CA GLU A 265 -6.04 -6.38 -17.71
C GLU A 265 -6.55 -5.18 -16.90
N MET A 266 -6.76 -5.41 -15.60
CA MET A 266 -7.13 -4.35 -14.66
C MET A 266 -6.04 -3.26 -14.51
N TRP A 267 -4.77 -3.63 -14.67
CA TRP A 267 -3.61 -2.74 -14.60
C TRP A 267 -3.22 -2.15 -15.93
N TYR A 268 -4.03 -2.38 -16.96
CA TYR A 268 -3.76 -1.87 -18.28
C TYR A 268 -3.58 -0.34 -18.25
N THR A 269 -2.43 0.09 -18.75
CA THR A 269 -2.13 1.48 -19.04
C THR A 269 -1.73 1.55 -20.49
N TYR A 270 -2.48 2.32 -21.29
CA TYR A 270 -2.21 2.46 -22.70
C TYR A 270 -0.87 3.19 -22.93
N ILE A 271 0.05 2.54 -23.65
CA ILE A 271 1.35 3.09 -24.02
C ILE A 271 1.45 3.00 -25.55
N PRO A 272 1.10 4.05 -26.30
CA PRO A 272 1.27 4.06 -27.76
C PRO A 272 2.73 4.30 -28.10
N GLY A 273 3.57 3.27 -28.28
CA GLY A 273 4.93 3.38 -28.78
C GLY A 273 5.91 4.30 -28.02
N ASP A 274 5.39 5.34 -27.38
CA ASP A 274 6.10 6.33 -26.58
C ASP A 274 5.54 6.38 -25.18
N GLU A 275 6.38 6.40 -24.15
CA GLU A 275 6.02 6.39 -22.72
C GLU A 275 5.29 7.65 -22.22
N HIS A 276 4.86 8.55 -23.11
CA HIS A 276 4.31 9.86 -22.75
C HIS A 276 2.96 9.82 -22.00
N PHE A 277 2.18 8.75 -22.17
CA PHE A 277 0.88 8.63 -21.49
C PHE A 277 0.98 8.33 -19.99
N VAL A 278 2.11 7.84 -19.50
CA VAL A 278 2.33 7.57 -18.06
C VAL A 278 2.07 8.82 -17.21
N PHE A 279 2.47 9.99 -17.70
CA PHE A 279 2.22 11.26 -17.02
C PHE A 279 0.72 11.55 -16.85
N PHE A 280 -0.09 11.28 -17.89
CA PHE A 280 -1.54 11.48 -17.82
C PHE A 280 -2.20 10.51 -16.84
N TYR A 281 -1.74 9.26 -16.77
CA TYR A 281 -2.23 8.30 -15.77
C TYR A 281 -1.88 8.73 -14.35
N LEU A 282 -0.67 9.21 -14.11
CA LEU A 282 -0.29 9.78 -12.81
C LEU A 282 -1.15 10.98 -12.45
N LEU A 283 -1.37 11.89 -13.40
CA LEU A 283 -2.18 13.08 -13.20
C LEU A 283 -3.63 12.73 -12.86
N ILE A 284 -4.29 11.91 -13.68
CA ILE A 284 -5.68 11.51 -13.45
C ILE A 284 -5.83 10.68 -12.19
N GLY A 285 -4.87 9.79 -11.89
CA GLY A 285 -4.84 8.99 -10.67
C GLY A 285 -4.71 9.81 -9.38
N MET A 286 -4.22 11.05 -9.47
CA MET A 286 -4.19 11.98 -8.35
C MET A 286 -5.37 12.95 -8.37
N VAL A 287 -5.66 13.57 -9.51
CA VAL A 287 -6.66 14.65 -9.62
C VAL A 287 -8.08 14.12 -9.45
N PHE A 288 -8.47 13.08 -10.19
CA PHE A 288 -9.82 12.55 -10.13
C PHE A 288 -10.22 12.09 -8.71
N PRO A 289 -9.40 11.30 -7.98
CA PRO A 289 -9.74 10.95 -6.60
C PRO A 289 -9.94 12.16 -5.69
N LEU A 290 -9.18 13.23 -5.88
CA LEU A 290 -9.30 14.44 -5.08
C LEU A 290 -10.58 15.25 -5.36
N THR A 291 -11.27 15.00 -6.48
CA THR A 291 -12.59 15.57 -6.76
C THR A 291 -13.73 14.81 -6.08
N ILE A 292 -13.50 13.55 -5.69
CA ILE A 292 -14.47 12.75 -4.95
C ILE A 292 -14.44 13.20 -3.48
N LYS A 293 -15.49 13.91 -3.05
CA LYS A 293 -15.58 14.40 -1.67
C LYS A 293 -16.47 13.48 -0.85
N TYR A 294 -15.97 13.05 0.31
CA TYR A 294 -16.74 12.27 1.30
C TYR A 294 -17.61 13.17 2.15
#